data_1a633ecdac1992efa5994f4c7cec8dad
#
_entry.id   1a633ecdac1992efa5994f4c7cec8dad
#
_cell.length_a   1.000
_cell.length_b   1.000
_cell.length_c   1.000
_cell.angle_alpha   90.00
_cell.angle_beta   90.00
_cell.angle_gamma   90.00
#
_symmetry.space_group_name_H-M   'P 1'
#
loop_
_entity.id
_entity.type
_entity.pdbx_description
1 polymer ?
#
loop_
_entity_poly.entity_id
_entity_poly.type
_entity_poly.pdbx_seq_one_letter_code
_entity_poly.pdbx_strand_id
1 'polypeptide(L)'
;MTVTVKLFAGLRELAGYAERELEDIARVSDVWPALGLGEEPPGLLYAVNKEYAGPDRELADGDVVALIPPVSGGAFRLTHGPVNLTSVVVEVVDERAGAIATFLGTVRSHSRGRDVIALEYEAYEEMAEDVMAGIADEVQGRYELCKVAMVHRLGRVDVGETSVAIAVSAPHRQDALAACADAIEALKARVPLWKKELYSDGEEWIGRGS
;
A
#
# COMPACT_ATOMS: atom_id res chain seq x y z
N MET A 1 25.01 -9.84 19.77
CA MET A 1 23.55 -9.81 19.53
C MET A 1 23.32 -10.20 18.09
N THR A 2 22.55 -11.26 17.85
CA THR A 2 22.32 -11.82 16.52
C THR A 2 20.85 -11.66 16.14
N VAL A 3 20.58 -11.15 14.94
CA VAL A 3 19.22 -11.04 14.38
C VAL A 3 19.14 -11.81 13.08
N THR A 4 18.00 -12.43 12.81
CA THR A 4 17.74 -13.14 11.56
C THR A 4 17.01 -12.22 10.58
N VAL A 5 17.62 -11.95 9.43
CA VAL A 5 17.04 -11.12 8.39
C VAL A 5 16.43 -12.00 7.30
N LYS A 6 15.16 -11.76 6.95
CA LYS A 6 14.45 -12.46 5.88
C LYS A 6 14.16 -11.52 4.72
N LEU A 7 14.49 -11.97 3.51
CA LEU A 7 14.30 -11.25 2.26
C LEU A 7 13.22 -11.90 1.40
N PHE A 8 12.40 -11.07 0.75
CA PHE A 8 11.29 -11.51 -0.09
C PHE A 8 11.38 -10.95 -1.51
N ALA A 9 10.73 -11.62 -2.45
CA ALA A 9 10.60 -11.22 -3.85
C ALA A 9 11.94 -10.74 -4.47
N GLY A 10 11.96 -9.58 -5.13
CA GLY A 10 13.14 -9.04 -5.80
C GLY A 10 14.36 -8.82 -4.90
N LEU A 11 14.18 -8.64 -3.56
CA LEU A 11 15.31 -8.56 -2.63
C LEU A 11 16.05 -9.87 -2.48
N ARG A 12 15.33 -11.01 -2.57
CA ARG A 12 15.96 -12.35 -2.58
C ARG A 12 16.81 -12.56 -3.82
N GLU A 13 16.32 -12.10 -4.98
CA GLU A 13 17.06 -12.17 -6.24
C GLU A 13 18.30 -11.27 -6.20
N LEU A 14 18.16 -10.05 -5.70
CA LEU A 14 19.26 -9.10 -5.53
C LEU A 14 20.36 -9.63 -4.59
N ALA A 15 19.96 -10.22 -3.47
CA ALA A 15 20.90 -10.71 -2.47
C ALA A 15 21.48 -12.09 -2.81
N GLY A 16 20.77 -12.92 -3.57
CA GLY A 16 21.15 -14.29 -3.84
C GLY A 16 20.84 -15.28 -2.70
N TYR A 17 20.13 -14.85 -1.64
CA TYR A 17 19.71 -15.66 -0.50
C TYR A 17 18.36 -15.17 0.06
N ALA A 18 17.66 -16.06 0.77
CA ALA A 18 16.35 -15.75 1.36
C ALA A 18 16.44 -15.31 2.83
N GLU A 19 17.49 -15.74 3.52
CA GLU A 19 17.68 -15.52 4.96
C GLU A 19 19.17 -15.36 5.27
N ARG A 20 19.49 -14.49 6.22
CA ARG A 20 20.86 -14.26 6.71
C ARG A 20 20.85 -13.82 8.16
N GLU A 21 21.79 -14.30 8.94
CA GLU A 21 22.06 -13.79 10.29
C GLU A 21 23.00 -12.58 10.22
N LEU A 22 22.68 -11.54 10.98
CA LEU A 22 23.51 -10.36 11.18
C LEU A 22 23.86 -10.24 12.66
N GLU A 23 25.11 -9.88 12.92
CA GLU A 23 25.62 -9.63 14.28
C GLU A 23 25.71 -8.14 14.54
N ASP A 24 25.54 -7.76 15.80
CA ASP A 24 25.73 -6.39 16.31
C ASP A 24 24.86 -5.30 15.65
N ILE A 25 23.62 -5.67 15.29
CA ILE A 25 22.63 -4.75 14.75
C ILE A 25 21.71 -4.25 15.87
N ALA A 26 21.80 -2.95 16.18
CA ALA A 26 21.06 -2.36 17.30
C ALA A 26 19.65 -1.87 16.93
N ARG A 27 19.43 -1.44 15.68
CA ARG A 27 18.17 -0.87 15.21
C ARG A 27 17.79 -1.36 13.82
N VAL A 28 16.51 -1.19 13.49
CA VAL A 28 15.99 -1.53 12.17
C VAL A 28 16.70 -0.76 11.06
N SER A 29 17.03 0.53 11.26
CA SER A 29 17.79 1.35 10.32
C SER A 29 19.18 0.83 9.97
N ASP A 30 19.77 0.01 10.84
CA ASP A 30 21.13 -0.53 10.65
C ASP A 30 21.13 -1.80 9.79
N VAL A 31 19.96 -2.41 9.59
CA VAL A 31 19.83 -3.71 8.90
C VAL A 31 20.21 -3.61 7.43
N TRP A 32 19.66 -2.65 6.68
CA TRP A 32 19.94 -2.53 5.25
C TRP A 32 21.41 -2.24 4.95
N PRO A 33 22.07 -1.26 5.62
CA PRO A 33 23.50 -1.03 5.45
C PRO A 33 24.35 -2.27 5.73
N ALA A 34 24.00 -3.07 6.75
CA ALA A 34 24.73 -4.28 7.11
C ALA A 34 24.60 -5.42 6.07
N LEU A 35 23.56 -5.42 5.25
CA LEU A 35 23.41 -6.38 4.15
C LEU A 35 24.37 -6.11 2.98
N GLY A 36 24.80 -4.86 2.80
CA GLY A 36 25.74 -4.46 1.75
C GLY A 36 25.15 -4.55 0.33
N LEU A 37 23.83 -4.40 0.18
CA LEU A 37 23.13 -4.55 -1.09
C LEU A 37 23.02 -3.26 -1.91
N GLY A 38 23.77 -2.21 -1.55
CA GLY A 38 23.75 -0.91 -2.22
C GLY A 38 22.73 0.04 -1.61
N GLU A 39 22.17 0.94 -2.42
CA GLU A 39 21.17 1.91 -1.99
C GLU A 39 19.88 1.21 -1.57
N GLU A 40 19.30 1.66 -0.44
CA GLU A 40 18.02 1.10 0.04
C GLU A 40 16.88 1.40 -0.94
N PRO A 41 16.13 0.37 -1.39
CA PRO A 41 15.02 0.59 -2.30
C PRO A 41 13.97 1.51 -1.68
N PRO A 42 13.48 2.51 -2.42
CA PRO A 42 12.43 3.39 -1.93
C PRO A 42 11.17 2.58 -1.63
N GLY A 43 10.55 2.85 -0.47
CA GLY A 43 9.34 2.16 -0.03
C GLY A 43 9.57 0.78 0.60
N LEU A 44 10.82 0.41 0.90
CA LEU A 44 11.13 -0.79 1.69
C LEU A 44 10.46 -0.72 3.07
N LEU A 45 9.75 -1.79 3.44
CA LEU A 45 9.13 -1.94 4.74
C LEU A 45 9.90 -2.96 5.58
N TYR A 46 9.92 -2.70 6.88
CA TYR A 46 10.50 -3.62 7.86
C TYR A 46 9.43 -4.17 8.78
N ALA A 47 9.52 -5.44 9.11
CA ALA A 47 8.72 -6.04 10.16
C ALA A 47 9.63 -6.81 11.12
N VAL A 48 9.46 -6.60 12.42
CA VAL A 48 10.16 -7.31 13.48
C VAL A 48 9.18 -8.27 14.14
N ASN A 49 9.52 -9.56 14.16
CA ASN A 49 8.69 -10.62 14.75
C ASN A 49 7.23 -10.60 14.25
N LYS A 50 7.05 -10.33 12.95
CA LYS A 50 5.76 -10.23 12.23
C LYS A 50 4.95 -8.95 12.51
N GLU A 51 5.53 -7.94 13.15
CA GLU A 51 4.92 -6.63 13.35
C GLU A 51 5.69 -5.57 12.56
N TYR A 52 4.99 -4.67 11.85
CA TYR A 52 5.66 -3.57 11.15
C TYR A 52 6.43 -2.69 12.12
N ALA A 53 7.65 -2.30 11.71
CA ALA A 53 8.57 -1.55 12.54
C ALA A 53 9.14 -0.35 11.78
N GLY A 54 9.19 0.80 12.45
CA GLY A 54 9.89 1.97 11.95
C GLY A 54 11.42 1.87 12.10
N PRO A 55 12.17 2.78 11.46
CA PRO A 55 13.63 2.75 11.44
C PRO A 55 14.27 2.84 12.83
N ASP A 56 13.63 3.54 13.78
CA ASP A 56 14.14 3.76 15.14
C ASP A 56 13.87 2.59 16.11
N ARG A 57 13.15 1.54 15.67
CA ARG A 57 12.86 0.36 16.50
C ARG A 57 14.16 -0.32 16.91
N GLU A 58 14.39 -0.46 18.21
CA GLU A 58 15.49 -1.24 18.77
C GLU A 58 15.26 -2.73 18.59
N LEU A 59 16.33 -3.45 18.29
CA LEU A 59 16.35 -4.90 18.08
C LEU A 59 16.93 -5.61 19.28
N ALA A 60 16.44 -6.81 19.55
CA ALA A 60 16.92 -7.70 20.60
C ALA A 60 17.58 -8.96 19.98
N ASP A 61 18.34 -9.66 20.81
CA ASP A 61 18.96 -10.93 20.40
C ASP A 61 17.89 -11.98 20.05
N GLY A 62 18.02 -12.59 18.87
CA GLY A 62 17.06 -13.56 18.35
C GLY A 62 15.87 -12.95 17.59
N ASP A 63 15.78 -11.63 17.43
CA ASP A 63 14.72 -11.02 16.62
C ASP A 63 14.80 -11.45 15.16
N VAL A 64 13.63 -11.60 14.54
CA VAL A 64 13.48 -11.87 13.11
C VAL A 64 13.01 -10.60 12.41
N VAL A 65 13.89 -10.04 11.56
CA VAL A 65 13.59 -8.85 10.77
C VAL A 65 13.27 -9.24 9.34
N ALA A 66 12.04 -9.03 8.92
CA ALA A 66 11.59 -9.24 7.56
C ALA A 66 11.72 -7.93 6.75
N LEU A 67 12.46 -7.97 5.64
CA LEU A 67 12.53 -6.89 4.67
C LEU A 67 11.51 -7.17 3.58
N ILE A 68 10.49 -6.34 3.53
CA ILE A 68 9.36 -6.48 2.63
C ILE A 68 9.51 -5.41 1.55
N PRO A 69 9.96 -5.80 0.33
CA PRO A 69 10.03 -4.84 -0.76
C PRO A 69 8.64 -4.28 -1.03
N PRO A 70 8.53 -3.09 -1.59
CA PRO A 70 7.27 -2.68 -2.17
C PRO A 70 6.83 -3.81 -3.08
N VAL A 71 5.64 -4.34 -2.82
CA VAL A 71 5.14 -5.50 -3.58
C VAL A 71 5.22 -5.17 -5.05
N SER A 72 5.87 -6.03 -5.83
CA SER A 72 5.95 -6.00 -7.29
C SER A 72 4.65 -6.48 -7.94
N GLY A 73 3.53 -6.14 -7.37
CA GLY A 73 2.26 -6.09 -8.04
C GLY A 73 2.22 -4.71 -8.71
N GLY A 74 1.91 -4.62 -10.00
CA GLY A 74 1.92 -3.39 -10.77
C GLY A 74 1.31 -2.16 -10.09
N ALA A 75 1.35 -1.01 -10.71
CA ALA A 75 0.79 0.24 -10.18
C ALA A 75 -0.70 0.15 -9.78
N PHE A 76 -1.37 -0.96 -10.15
CA PHE A 76 -2.79 -1.25 -9.85
C PHE A 76 -2.89 -2.62 -9.20
N ARG A 77 -3.18 -2.66 -7.88
CA ARG A 77 -3.17 -3.93 -7.13
C ARG A 77 -4.13 -3.98 -5.96
N LEU A 78 -4.49 -5.20 -5.61
CA LEU A 78 -5.14 -5.55 -4.35
C LEU A 78 -4.11 -6.04 -3.33
N THR A 79 -4.38 -5.87 -2.05
CA THR A 79 -3.49 -6.32 -0.96
C THR A 79 -4.28 -6.76 0.25
N HIS A 80 -3.84 -7.82 0.92
CA HIS A 80 -4.36 -8.22 2.24
C HIS A 80 -3.60 -7.58 3.41
N GLY A 81 -2.48 -6.91 3.10
CA GLY A 81 -1.68 -6.18 4.09
C GLY A 81 -2.07 -4.70 4.20
N PRO A 82 -1.51 -3.99 5.18
CA PRO A 82 -1.70 -2.54 5.32
C PRO A 82 -1.29 -1.78 4.06
N VAL A 83 -2.09 -0.78 3.69
CA VAL A 83 -1.76 0.13 2.59
C VAL A 83 -0.76 1.17 3.08
N ASN A 84 0.42 1.21 2.47
CA ASN A 84 1.46 2.19 2.76
C ASN A 84 1.45 3.30 1.70
N LEU A 85 1.08 4.53 2.11
CA LEU A 85 1.03 5.67 1.19
C LEU A 85 2.40 5.97 0.57
N THR A 86 3.48 5.86 1.35
CA THR A 86 4.83 6.18 0.85
C THR A 86 5.20 5.28 -0.32
N SER A 87 4.91 3.97 -0.24
CA SER A 87 5.17 3.06 -1.36
C SER A 87 4.36 3.41 -2.61
N VAL A 88 3.08 3.79 -2.44
CA VAL A 88 2.24 4.21 -3.57
C VAL A 88 2.72 5.51 -4.20
N VAL A 89 3.18 6.47 -3.40
CA VAL A 89 3.74 7.74 -3.90
C VAL A 89 5.02 7.51 -4.69
N VAL A 90 5.91 6.63 -4.20
CA VAL A 90 7.16 6.30 -4.90
C VAL A 90 6.92 5.75 -6.30
N GLU A 91 5.86 4.97 -6.51
CA GLU A 91 5.51 4.41 -7.82
C GLU A 91 5.17 5.48 -8.88
N VAL A 92 4.70 6.64 -8.44
CA VAL A 92 4.32 7.73 -9.34
C VAL A 92 5.37 8.84 -9.44
N VAL A 93 6.50 8.73 -8.75
CA VAL A 93 7.59 9.71 -8.89
C VAL A 93 8.08 9.71 -10.33
N ASP A 94 8.19 10.92 -10.92
CA ASP A 94 8.65 11.15 -12.28
C ASP A 94 9.34 12.53 -12.34
N GLU A 95 10.46 12.63 -13.07
CA GLU A 95 11.22 13.88 -13.19
C GLU A 95 10.44 15.01 -13.88
N ARG A 96 9.43 14.65 -14.67
CA ARG A 96 8.55 15.60 -15.37
C ARG A 96 7.41 16.12 -14.49
N ALA A 97 7.20 15.48 -13.32
CA ALA A 97 6.08 15.83 -12.45
C ALA A 97 6.38 17.07 -11.61
N GLY A 98 5.57 18.11 -11.77
CA GLY A 98 5.56 19.27 -10.89
C GLY A 98 4.59 19.14 -9.71
N ALA A 99 3.74 18.09 -9.71
CA ALA A 99 2.78 17.82 -8.65
C ALA A 99 2.48 16.32 -8.52
N ILE A 100 2.27 15.87 -7.28
CA ILE A 100 1.69 14.56 -6.95
C ILE A 100 0.46 14.80 -6.09
N ALA A 101 -0.70 14.32 -6.54
CA ALA A 101 -1.94 14.30 -5.76
C ALA A 101 -2.16 12.90 -5.20
N THR A 102 -2.65 12.81 -3.97
CA THR A 102 -2.96 11.53 -3.32
C THR A 102 -4.35 11.54 -2.72
N PHE A 103 -5.03 10.40 -2.78
CA PHE A 103 -6.26 10.12 -2.05
C PHE A 103 -6.04 8.93 -1.11
N LEU A 104 -6.48 9.08 0.14
CA LEU A 104 -6.55 8.00 1.11
C LEU A 104 -8.00 7.82 1.57
N GLY A 105 -8.56 6.64 1.35
CA GLY A 105 -9.82 6.24 1.95
C GLY A 105 -9.55 5.51 3.27
N THR A 106 -10.10 6.05 4.37
CA THR A 106 -9.95 5.47 5.71
C THR A 106 -11.28 4.98 6.24
N VAL A 107 -11.25 4.02 7.16
CA VAL A 107 -12.44 3.50 7.84
C VAL A 107 -12.86 4.45 8.94
N ARG A 108 -14.11 4.96 8.85
CA ARG A 108 -14.70 5.88 9.83
C ARG A 108 -15.33 5.09 10.98
N SER A 109 -15.29 5.64 12.19
CA SER A 109 -15.92 5.07 13.37
C SER A 109 -17.45 5.12 13.36
N HIS A 110 -18.07 5.83 12.42
CA HIS A 110 -19.51 6.02 12.36
C HIS A 110 -20.04 6.01 10.93
N SER A 111 -21.10 5.24 10.68
CA SER A 111 -21.79 5.13 9.40
C SER A 111 -23.28 4.89 9.62
N ARG A 112 -24.14 5.58 8.87
CA ARG A 112 -25.60 5.38 8.88
C ARG A 112 -26.25 5.43 10.27
N GLY A 113 -25.71 6.24 11.18
CA GLY A 113 -26.22 6.37 12.55
C GLY A 113 -25.78 5.25 13.49
N ARG A 114 -24.82 4.39 13.10
CA ARG A 114 -24.31 3.25 13.89
C ARG A 114 -22.79 3.35 14.07
N ASP A 115 -22.30 2.78 15.17
CA ASP A 115 -20.86 2.71 15.45
C ASP A 115 -20.23 1.54 14.69
N VAL A 116 -19.29 1.88 13.80
CA VAL A 116 -18.52 0.93 13.00
C VAL A 116 -17.30 0.48 13.79
N ILE A 117 -17.05 -0.83 13.80
CA ILE A 117 -15.87 -1.44 14.40
C ILE A 117 -14.78 -1.64 13.32
N ALA A 118 -15.18 -2.16 12.16
CA ALA A 118 -14.31 -2.43 11.05
C ALA A 118 -15.12 -2.53 9.75
N LEU A 119 -14.42 -2.51 8.62
CA LEU A 119 -14.96 -2.93 7.34
C LEU A 119 -14.31 -4.25 6.93
N GLU A 120 -15.02 -5.04 6.15
CA GLU A 120 -14.47 -6.21 5.48
C GLU A 120 -14.69 -6.07 3.98
N TYR A 121 -13.61 -6.16 3.20
CA TYR A 121 -13.63 -6.00 1.77
C TYR A 121 -13.38 -7.33 1.07
N GLU A 122 -14.23 -7.63 0.09
CA GLU A 122 -14.05 -8.73 -0.86
C GLU A 122 -13.99 -8.20 -2.28
N ALA A 123 -13.27 -8.89 -3.15
CA ALA A 123 -13.16 -8.54 -4.57
C ALA A 123 -13.22 -9.79 -5.45
N TYR A 124 -13.62 -9.60 -6.70
CA TYR A 124 -13.26 -10.52 -7.76
C TYR A 124 -11.86 -10.10 -8.27
N GLU A 125 -10.83 -10.66 -7.64
CA GLU A 125 -9.44 -10.18 -7.75
C GLU A 125 -8.92 -10.19 -9.19
N GLU A 126 -9.18 -11.27 -9.95
CA GLU A 126 -8.74 -11.41 -11.35
C GLU A 126 -9.25 -10.29 -12.27
N MET A 127 -10.43 -9.72 -11.98
CA MET A 127 -11.03 -8.66 -12.77
C MET A 127 -10.75 -7.27 -12.17
N ALA A 128 -10.55 -7.17 -10.86
CA ALA A 128 -10.45 -5.90 -10.17
C ALA A 128 -9.22 -5.11 -10.60
N GLU A 129 -8.06 -5.76 -10.71
CA GLU A 129 -6.81 -5.13 -11.13
C GLU A 129 -6.87 -4.66 -12.60
N ASP A 130 -7.47 -5.45 -13.49
CA ASP A 130 -7.69 -5.06 -14.89
C ASP A 130 -8.61 -3.83 -15.01
N VAL A 131 -9.68 -3.78 -14.19
CA VAL A 131 -10.57 -2.61 -14.16
C VAL A 131 -9.85 -1.38 -13.60
N MET A 132 -9.00 -1.54 -12.59
CA MET A 132 -8.18 -0.43 -12.06
C MET A 132 -7.19 0.08 -13.11
N ALA A 133 -6.55 -0.80 -13.87
CA ALA A 133 -5.68 -0.43 -14.99
C ALA A 133 -6.45 0.34 -16.07
N GLY A 134 -7.63 -0.13 -16.46
CA GLY A 134 -8.50 0.57 -17.41
C GLY A 134 -8.96 1.95 -16.94
N ILE A 135 -9.18 2.14 -15.64
CA ILE A 135 -9.46 3.46 -15.06
C ILE A 135 -8.24 4.40 -15.20
N ALA A 136 -7.04 3.89 -14.96
CA ALA A 136 -5.83 4.67 -15.13
C ALA A 136 -5.62 5.11 -16.58
N ASP A 137 -5.83 4.23 -17.55
CA ASP A 137 -5.75 4.56 -18.97
C ASP A 137 -6.76 5.66 -19.35
N GLU A 138 -7.98 5.61 -18.81
CA GLU A 138 -9.00 6.63 -19.06
C GLU A 138 -8.62 8.00 -18.49
N VAL A 139 -8.11 8.07 -17.26
CA VAL A 139 -7.70 9.36 -16.68
C VAL A 139 -6.44 9.89 -17.39
N GLN A 140 -5.51 9.03 -17.78
CA GLN A 140 -4.37 9.42 -18.62
C GLN A 140 -4.80 9.95 -20.00
N GLY A 141 -5.87 9.43 -20.55
CA GLY A 141 -6.43 9.94 -21.81
C GLY A 141 -7.14 11.30 -21.71
N ARG A 142 -7.53 11.71 -20.49
CA ARG A 142 -8.23 12.99 -20.24
C ARG A 142 -7.33 14.11 -19.74
N TYR A 143 -6.27 13.75 -19.01
CA TYR A 143 -5.40 14.68 -18.31
C TYR A 143 -3.95 14.49 -18.74
N GLU A 144 -3.15 15.53 -18.67
CA GLU A 144 -1.71 15.43 -18.90
C GLU A 144 -1.04 14.87 -17.65
N LEU A 145 -0.86 13.53 -17.61
CA LEU A 145 -0.30 12.82 -16.45
C LEU A 145 1.07 12.24 -16.75
N CYS A 146 1.87 12.06 -15.70
CA CYS A 146 3.10 11.29 -15.75
C CYS A 146 2.84 9.83 -15.40
N LYS A 147 2.26 9.58 -14.21
CA LYS A 147 1.99 8.22 -13.69
C LYS A 147 0.74 8.20 -12.80
N VAL A 148 0.14 7.02 -12.69
CA VAL A 148 -0.99 6.72 -11.80
C VAL A 148 -0.72 5.42 -11.08
N ALA A 149 -1.02 5.35 -9.78
CA ALA A 149 -0.99 4.14 -8.99
C ALA A 149 -2.23 4.04 -8.09
N MET A 150 -2.78 2.83 -7.93
CA MET A 150 -3.95 2.55 -7.11
C MET A 150 -3.76 1.25 -6.34
N VAL A 151 -4.01 1.28 -5.04
CA VAL A 151 -3.95 0.09 -4.17
C VAL A 151 -5.22 0.03 -3.35
N HIS A 152 -5.88 -1.13 -3.32
CA HIS A 152 -7.03 -1.36 -2.44
C HIS A 152 -6.77 -2.57 -1.52
N ARG A 153 -7.08 -2.41 -0.23
CA ARG A 153 -6.96 -3.48 0.75
C ARG A 153 -8.19 -4.38 0.73
N LEU A 154 -7.95 -5.69 0.88
CA LEU A 154 -8.97 -6.72 1.06
C LEU A 154 -8.95 -7.25 2.49
N GLY A 155 -10.02 -7.98 2.83
CA GLY A 155 -10.26 -8.50 4.16
C GLY A 155 -10.59 -7.39 5.16
N ARG A 156 -10.28 -7.63 6.43
CA ARG A 156 -10.63 -6.75 7.53
C ARG A 156 -9.74 -5.50 7.56
N VAL A 157 -10.40 -4.32 7.68
CA VAL A 157 -9.77 -3.01 7.85
C VAL A 157 -10.42 -2.33 9.05
N ASP A 158 -9.63 -2.08 10.10
CA ASP A 158 -10.13 -1.51 11.34
C ASP A 158 -10.33 0.02 11.23
N VAL A 159 -11.10 0.59 12.16
CA VAL A 159 -11.35 2.04 12.20
C VAL A 159 -10.03 2.82 12.27
N GLY A 160 -9.90 3.83 11.40
CA GLY A 160 -8.70 4.65 11.26
C GLY A 160 -7.67 4.11 10.28
N GLU A 161 -7.75 2.82 9.91
CA GLU A 161 -6.86 2.25 8.91
C GLU A 161 -7.24 2.66 7.47
N THR A 162 -6.26 2.57 6.57
CA THR A 162 -6.44 2.88 5.14
C THR A 162 -6.94 1.65 4.39
N SER A 163 -8.05 1.81 3.67
CA SER A 163 -8.62 0.78 2.79
C SER A 163 -8.18 0.95 1.33
N VAL A 164 -7.97 2.18 0.87
CA VAL A 164 -7.57 2.49 -0.50
C VAL A 164 -6.60 3.66 -0.53
N ALA A 165 -5.60 3.58 -1.40
CA ALA A 165 -4.73 4.69 -1.74
C ALA A 165 -4.63 4.85 -3.25
N ILE A 166 -4.68 6.10 -3.72
CA ILE A 166 -4.45 6.49 -5.10
C ILE A 166 -3.38 7.57 -5.09
N ALA A 167 -2.43 7.49 -6.00
CA ALA A 167 -1.47 8.53 -6.27
C ALA A 167 -1.42 8.84 -7.77
N VAL A 168 -1.37 10.11 -8.12
CA VAL A 168 -1.31 10.60 -9.49
C VAL A 168 -0.25 11.66 -9.58
N SER A 169 0.68 11.53 -10.52
CA SER A 169 1.68 12.55 -10.82
C SER A 169 1.40 13.23 -12.17
N ALA A 170 1.60 14.53 -12.22
CA ALA A 170 1.39 15.35 -13.42
C ALA A 170 2.37 16.54 -13.47
N PRO A 171 2.62 17.11 -14.66
CA PRO A 171 3.39 18.37 -14.78
C PRO A 171 2.74 19.51 -13.99
N HIS A 172 1.40 19.56 -13.96
CA HIS A 172 0.65 20.61 -13.31
C HIS A 172 -0.35 20.07 -12.26
N ARG A 173 -0.48 20.80 -11.12
CA ARG A 173 -1.33 20.41 -10.02
C ARG A 173 -2.83 20.26 -10.37
N GLN A 174 -3.31 21.00 -11.37
CA GLN A 174 -4.73 20.93 -11.76
C GLN A 174 -5.08 19.56 -12.29
N ASP A 175 -4.25 19.01 -13.18
CA ASP A 175 -4.46 17.69 -13.76
C ASP A 175 -4.27 16.59 -12.70
N ALA A 176 -3.24 16.70 -11.85
CA ALA A 176 -3.02 15.73 -10.77
C ALA A 176 -4.23 15.63 -9.82
N LEU A 177 -4.79 16.75 -9.38
CA LEU A 177 -5.93 16.81 -8.47
C LEU A 177 -7.21 16.31 -9.14
N ALA A 178 -7.49 16.77 -10.36
CA ALA A 178 -8.69 16.37 -11.10
C ALA A 178 -8.67 14.86 -11.44
N ALA A 179 -7.55 14.35 -11.94
CA ALA A 179 -7.37 12.94 -12.26
C ALA A 179 -7.48 12.06 -11.00
N CYS A 180 -6.93 12.48 -9.88
CA CYS A 180 -7.05 11.76 -8.61
C CYS A 180 -8.50 11.67 -8.14
N ALA A 181 -9.28 12.75 -8.26
CA ALA A 181 -10.71 12.77 -7.95
C ALA A 181 -11.51 11.85 -8.88
N ASP A 182 -11.30 11.94 -10.21
CA ASP A 182 -11.97 11.08 -11.18
C ASP A 182 -11.61 9.60 -10.97
N ALA A 183 -10.36 9.30 -10.64
CA ALA A 183 -9.89 7.94 -10.40
C ALA A 183 -10.61 7.27 -9.22
N ILE A 184 -10.78 7.95 -8.08
CA ILE A 184 -11.50 7.37 -6.94
C ILE A 184 -12.99 7.20 -7.21
N GLU A 185 -13.63 8.13 -7.89
CA GLU A 185 -15.04 8.00 -8.27
C GLU A 185 -15.25 6.81 -9.23
N ALA A 186 -14.39 6.66 -10.24
CA ALA A 186 -14.43 5.54 -11.17
C ALA A 186 -14.16 4.19 -10.47
N LEU A 187 -13.18 4.15 -9.54
CA LEU A 187 -12.86 2.96 -8.76
C LEU A 187 -14.08 2.50 -7.96
N LYS A 188 -14.71 3.41 -7.23
CA LYS A 188 -15.91 3.10 -6.43
C LYS A 188 -17.09 2.64 -7.28
N ALA A 189 -17.24 3.19 -8.47
CA ALA A 189 -18.36 2.84 -9.36
C ALA A 189 -18.18 1.51 -10.10
N ARG A 190 -16.94 1.13 -10.44
CA ARG A 190 -16.67 0.11 -11.47
C ARG A 190 -15.89 -1.10 -10.98
N VAL A 191 -14.94 -0.93 -10.05
CA VAL A 191 -14.16 -2.06 -9.56
C VAL A 191 -15.07 -3.04 -8.82
N PRO A 192 -15.00 -4.35 -9.13
CA PRO A 192 -15.84 -5.36 -8.49
C PRO A 192 -15.36 -5.62 -7.05
N LEU A 193 -15.66 -4.67 -6.19
CA LEU A 193 -15.37 -4.66 -4.75
C LEU A 193 -16.70 -4.63 -3.98
N TRP A 194 -16.80 -5.44 -2.95
CA TRP A 194 -17.92 -5.46 -2.01
C TRP A 194 -17.42 -5.13 -0.63
N LYS A 195 -18.24 -4.41 0.12
CA LYS A 195 -17.91 -3.96 1.47
C LYS A 195 -18.98 -4.45 2.45
N LYS A 196 -18.54 -5.08 3.52
CA LYS A 196 -19.34 -5.41 4.69
C LYS A 196 -18.96 -4.46 5.83
N GLU A 197 -19.93 -3.80 6.44
CA GLU A 197 -19.73 -3.00 7.64
C GLU A 197 -19.97 -3.87 8.88
N LEU A 198 -18.99 -3.91 9.77
CA LEU A 198 -19.05 -4.60 11.06
C LEU A 198 -19.38 -3.59 12.15
N TYR A 199 -20.50 -3.79 12.83
CA TYR A 199 -20.98 -2.93 13.89
C TYR A 199 -20.92 -3.64 15.23
N SER A 200 -21.06 -2.91 16.33
CA SER A 200 -21.13 -3.51 17.67
C SER A 200 -22.35 -4.42 17.88
N ASP A 201 -23.40 -4.27 17.09
CA ASP A 201 -24.68 -4.96 17.18
C ASP A 201 -24.98 -5.87 15.96
N GLY A 202 -24.00 -6.14 15.10
CA GLY A 202 -24.13 -7.00 13.93
C GLY A 202 -23.28 -6.60 12.74
N GLU A 203 -23.58 -7.14 11.58
CA GLU A 203 -22.89 -6.88 10.34
C GLU A 203 -23.86 -6.68 9.17
N GLU A 204 -23.47 -5.93 8.15
CA GLU A 204 -24.32 -5.65 7.00
C GLU A 204 -23.47 -5.49 5.72
N TRP A 205 -23.87 -6.18 4.65
CA TRP A 205 -23.29 -5.95 3.32
C TRP A 205 -23.79 -4.64 2.73
N ILE A 206 -22.88 -3.75 2.44
CA ILE A 206 -23.17 -2.46 1.82
C ILE A 206 -22.78 -2.53 0.34
N GLY A 207 -23.57 -3.15 -0.47
CA GLY A 207 -23.49 -3.18 -1.94
C GLY A 207 -22.16 -2.80 -2.61
N ARG A 208 -22.17 -2.67 -3.92
CA ARG A 208 -21.05 -2.20 -4.76
C ARG A 208 -20.82 -0.70 -4.51
N GLY A 209 -19.58 -0.34 -4.24
CA GLY A 209 -19.19 1.06 -4.07
C GLY A 209 -19.71 1.65 -2.73
N SER A 210 -19.02 2.60 -2.20
CA SER A 210 -19.45 3.31 -0.97
C SER A 210 -19.32 4.80 -1.14
#